data_bdd6d2734ac6fe8f6ba327e68341716f
#
_entry.id   bdd6d2734ac6fe8f6ba327e68341716f
#
_cell.length_a   1.000
_cell.length_b   1.000
_cell.length_c   1.000
_cell.angle_alpha   90.00
_cell.angle_beta   90.00
_cell.angle_gamma   90.00
#
_symmetry.space_group_name_H-M   'P 1'
#
loop_
_entity.id
_entity.type
_entity.pdbx_description
1 polymer ?
#
loop_
_entity_poly.entity_id
_entity_poly.type
_entity_poly.pdbx_seq_one_letter_code
_entity_poly.pdbx_strand_id
1 'polypeptide(L)'
;MITKTYRRLLIGLSFIICHLSFSVVLTSCADYNETNNFSADPDPSYVEPYKDLNAVKSYINREQYPNLTLGAMLKVSEFNKQELAHAAAMTNFDNVAFGTSLMSGAIINEKGVMNFLDMKDLLDHVQEIGGEVFGSPIAANANQADAWLNMLTAPIEIAVDPIHDKTVDYTTMEEFTGTALRGKPKIVKNYDGNKNALSIPKKSEVYIVEDFPVDPLGSYTITFWAKVDKDETVICTFADNKIMEGDKDKKFPIKAGKWQKVVIESVKPAENCTDGYLLLEGNLNSILYIQKVEVIHMPDNHRPQTAQEKKDTINYALNAWCDGLMKINAGRIKSFDLIDEAIDPKAELESGMLDLKHSTDKIFWQDILGSENYAPVISKVAKASYEKFEGDPAQLKFFISETGLEDQKKFESLKYWINIWDKNGAKIDGINAKLNLTYSEDKATQDANVATLNKLFENLAATGKLIRLSNFDIKYQDAEGANVSASDIKDAQRQQLADYYAYVIKSYMTKIPHDKQAGICKGNMADTSDPVGLWAVDSKSKDWVRTATYKAFCDALSGQ
;
A
#
# COMPACT_ATOMS: atom_id res chain seq x y z
N MET A 1 46.06 40.27 -35.02
CA MET A 1 46.99 39.23 -34.48
C MET A 1 46.88 39.00 -32.96
N ILE A 2 46.05 39.73 -32.26
CA ILE A 2 45.90 39.69 -30.77
C ILE A 2 44.84 38.67 -30.34
N THR A 3 43.92 38.24 -31.20
CA THR A 3 42.81 37.36 -30.83
C THR A 3 43.14 35.86 -30.72
N LYS A 4 44.24 35.38 -31.32
CA LYS A 4 44.65 33.97 -31.25
C LYS A 4 45.40 33.62 -29.95
N THR A 5 46.13 34.58 -29.41
CA THR A 5 46.91 34.39 -28.18
C THR A 5 45.99 34.35 -26.93
N TYR A 6 44.96 35.20 -26.90
CA TYR A 6 43.97 35.20 -25.81
C TYR A 6 43.12 33.91 -25.74
N ARG A 7 42.78 33.34 -26.90
CA ARG A 7 42.03 32.06 -26.93
C ARG A 7 42.87 30.89 -26.45
N ARG A 8 44.17 30.88 -26.66
CA ARG A 8 45.06 29.84 -26.15
C ARG A 8 45.33 29.99 -24.67
N LEU A 9 45.36 31.22 -24.12
CA LEU A 9 45.47 31.45 -22.68
C LEU A 9 44.19 31.05 -21.92
N LEU A 10 43.01 31.35 -22.46
CA LEU A 10 41.73 30.96 -21.88
C LEU A 10 41.53 29.43 -21.88
N ILE A 11 41.93 28.72 -22.94
CA ILE A 11 41.87 27.26 -23.01
C ILE A 11 42.88 26.63 -22.04
N GLY A 12 44.08 27.21 -21.91
CA GLY A 12 45.07 26.75 -20.93
C GLY A 12 44.64 26.96 -19.49
N LEU A 13 43.98 28.08 -19.19
CA LEU A 13 43.45 28.36 -17.84
C LEU A 13 42.25 27.47 -17.50
N SER A 14 41.37 27.18 -18.47
CA SER A 14 40.26 26.21 -18.27
C SER A 14 40.75 24.80 -18.02
N PHE A 15 41.83 24.35 -18.67
CA PHE A 15 42.42 23.03 -18.44
C PHE A 15 43.10 22.94 -17.05
N ILE A 16 43.73 24.01 -16.56
CA ILE A 16 44.35 24.04 -15.22
C ILE A 16 43.27 24.10 -14.15
N ILE A 17 42.17 24.80 -14.34
CA ILE A 17 41.06 24.84 -13.40
C ILE A 17 40.34 23.49 -13.39
N CYS A 18 40.15 22.81 -14.54
CA CYS A 18 39.59 21.45 -14.58
C CYS A 18 40.51 20.42 -13.90
N HIS A 19 41.83 20.49 -14.07
CA HIS A 19 42.74 19.57 -13.39
C HIS A 19 42.87 19.85 -11.89
N LEU A 20 42.77 21.10 -11.46
CA LEU A 20 42.73 21.44 -10.02
C LEU A 20 41.40 21.02 -9.35
N SER A 21 40.28 21.16 -10.05
CA SER A 21 38.98 20.65 -9.55
C SER A 21 38.94 19.13 -9.53
N PHE A 22 39.58 18.42 -10.48
CA PHE A 22 39.65 16.96 -10.49
C PHE A 22 40.60 16.40 -9.41
N SER A 23 41.66 17.17 -9.05
CA SER A 23 42.59 16.77 -7.97
C SER A 23 41.98 16.96 -6.57
N VAL A 24 41.01 17.89 -6.41
CA VAL A 24 40.33 18.10 -5.11
C VAL A 24 39.19 17.09 -4.92
N VAL A 25 38.60 16.58 -6.01
CA VAL A 25 37.54 15.54 -5.92
C VAL A 25 38.12 14.15 -5.63
N LEU A 26 39.40 13.89 -5.94
CA LEU A 26 40.05 12.60 -5.68
C LEU A 26 40.63 12.46 -4.25
N THR A 27 40.62 13.52 -3.45
CA THR A 27 41.05 13.45 -2.04
C THR A 27 39.90 13.44 -1.05
N SER A 28 38.63 13.40 -1.55
CA SER A 28 37.44 13.20 -0.72
C SER A 28 36.93 11.76 -0.79
N CYS A 29 37.80 10.78 -0.95
CA CYS A 29 37.52 9.45 -0.44
C CYS A 29 37.67 9.55 1.08
N ALA A 30 36.58 9.86 1.77
CA ALA A 30 36.50 9.55 3.18
C ALA A 30 36.89 8.05 3.32
N ASP A 31 37.92 7.79 4.08
CA ASP A 31 38.34 6.42 4.37
C ASP A 31 37.26 5.80 5.26
N TYR A 32 36.23 5.17 4.61
CA TYR A 32 35.11 4.53 5.30
C TYR A 32 35.55 3.36 6.22
N ASN A 33 36.84 3.08 6.29
CA ASN A 33 37.39 2.10 7.20
C ASN A 33 37.64 2.65 8.63
N GLU A 34 37.52 3.96 8.83
CA GLU A 34 37.60 4.53 10.18
C GLU A 34 36.20 4.70 10.79
N THR A 35 35.61 3.60 11.24
CA THR A 35 34.37 3.62 12.06
C THR A 35 34.63 4.17 13.49
N ASN A 36 35.80 4.70 13.77
CA ASN A 36 36.22 5.09 15.11
C ASN A 36 35.97 6.58 15.43
N ASN A 37 35.43 7.38 14.53
CA ASN A 37 35.31 8.82 14.72
C ASN A 37 33.88 9.33 14.88
N PHE A 38 32.98 8.52 15.43
CA PHE A 38 31.61 8.99 15.73
C PHE A 38 31.44 9.54 17.15
N SER A 39 32.48 9.66 17.96
CA SER A 39 32.39 10.33 19.27
C SER A 39 33.03 11.72 19.21
N ALA A 40 32.22 12.76 19.42
CA ALA A 40 32.73 14.07 19.79
C ALA A 40 33.26 13.98 21.22
N ASP A 41 34.59 13.97 21.40
CA ASP A 41 35.32 13.94 22.69
C ASP A 41 34.72 12.98 23.74
N PRO A 42 34.96 11.66 23.62
CA PRO A 42 34.61 10.74 24.70
C PRO A 42 35.38 11.12 25.97
N ASP A 43 34.74 10.98 27.12
CA ASP A 43 35.40 11.00 28.39
C ASP A 43 36.67 10.15 28.27
N PRO A 44 37.88 10.69 28.56
CA PRO A 44 39.14 9.94 28.42
C PRO A 44 39.19 8.65 29.24
N SER A 45 38.28 8.47 30.20
CA SER A 45 38.10 7.25 30.96
C SER A 45 37.17 6.22 30.30
N TYR A 46 36.42 6.60 29.24
CA TYR A 46 35.50 5.70 28.56
C TYR A 46 36.23 4.90 27.48
N VAL A 47 36.28 3.61 27.65
CA VAL A 47 36.75 2.67 26.62
C VAL A 47 35.55 2.08 25.94
N GLU A 48 35.33 2.43 24.68
CA GLU A 48 34.24 1.83 23.90
C GLU A 48 34.43 0.31 23.80
N PRO A 49 33.46 -0.50 24.27
CA PRO A 49 33.54 -1.95 24.13
C PRO A 49 33.60 -2.34 22.65
N TYR A 50 34.48 -3.30 22.34
CA TYR A 50 34.56 -3.88 20.98
C TYR A 50 35.00 -2.92 19.86
N LYS A 51 35.60 -1.77 20.18
CA LYS A 51 36.09 -0.77 19.19
C LYS A 51 37.11 -1.34 18.19
N ASP A 52 37.90 -2.34 18.61
CA ASP A 52 38.94 -2.94 17.79
C ASP A 52 38.44 -4.03 16.84
N LEU A 53 37.12 -4.33 16.83
CA LEU A 53 36.53 -5.26 15.89
C LEU A 53 36.39 -4.61 14.50
N ASN A 54 36.68 -5.38 13.45
CA ASN A 54 36.43 -4.99 12.06
C ASN A 54 34.95 -4.95 11.72
N ALA A 55 34.61 -4.50 10.50
CA ALA A 55 33.27 -4.55 9.98
C ALA A 55 32.71 -5.98 9.97
N VAL A 56 31.47 -6.18 10.40
CA VAL A 56 30.88 -7.51 10.60
C VAL A 56 30.98 -8.39 9.33
N LYS A 57 30.72 -7.82 8.13
CA LYS A 57 30.81 -8.54 6.85
C LYS A 57 32.22 -9.09 6.55
N SER A 58 33.27 -8.52 7.11
CA SER A 58 34.66 -8.96 6.89
C SER A 58 34.99 -10.28 7.56
N TYR A 59 34.16 -10.74 8.48
CA TYR A 59 34.34 -12.02 9.17
C TYR A 59 33.80 -13.21 8.39
N ILE A 60 33.08 -13.02 7.30
CA ILE A 60 32.57 -14.11 6.47
C ILE A 60 33.70 -14.69 5.63
N ASN A 61 33.94 -15.99 5.75
CA ASN A 61 34.81 -16.71 4.84
C ASN A 61 34.14 -16.89 3.46
N ARG A 62 34.47 -16.01 2.52
CA ARG A 62 33.87 -15.97 1.18
C ARG A 62 34.24 -17.17 0.29
N GLU A 63 35.33 -17.86 0.58
CA GLU A 63 35.69 -19.09 -0.14
C GLU A 63 34.78 -20.25 0.26
N GLN A 64 34.45 -20.35 1.54
CA GLN A 64 33.55 -21.38 2.07
C GLN A 64 32.07 -21.04 1.86
N TYR A 65 31.69 -19.77 1.94
CA TYR A 65 30.32 -19.27 1.88
C TYR A 65 30.16 -18.22 0.75
N PRO A 66 30.32 -18.61 -0.53
CA PRO A 66 30.38 -17.64 -1.63
C PRO A 66 29.07 -16.89 -1.88
N ASN A 67 27.93 -17.48 -1.50
CA ASN A 67 26.60 -16.89 -1.70
C ASN A 67 26.03 -16.24 -0.45
N LEU A 68 26.69 -16.41 0.72
CA LEU A 68 26.20 -15.83 1.97
C LEU A 68 26.40 -14.32 1.96
N THR A 69 25.30 -13.57 2.03
CA THR A 69 25.31 -12.12 2.18
C THR A 69 24.82 -11.71 3.55
N LEU A 70 25.38 -10.65 4.10
CA LEU A 70 24.88 -10.01 5.31
C LEU A 70 24.14 -8.75 4.93
N GLY A 71 22.88 -8.64 5.31
CA GLY A 71 22.01 -7.51 5.00
C GLY A 71 21.59 -6.74 6.25
N ALA A 72 21.19 -5.48 6.06
CA ALA A 72 20.54 -4.67 7.07
C ALA A 72 19.24 -4.07 6.52
N MET A 73 18.23 -3.97 7.39
CA MET A 73 16.97 -3.32 7.05
C MET A 73 16.99 -1.87 7.54
N LEU A 74 16.60 -0.94 6.66
CA LEU A 74 16.50 0.49 6.94
C LEU A 74 15.23 1.07 6.35
N LYS A 75 14.89 2.29 6.74
CA LYS A 75 13.93 3.12 6.01
C LYS A 75 14.67 3.92 4.94
N VAL A 76 14.03 4.12 3.79
CA VAL A 76 14.59 4.94 2.71
C VAL A 76 14.98 6.34 3.20
N SER A 77 14.09 6.95 4.02
CA SER A 77 14.36 8.28 4.58
C SER A 77 15.56 8.35 5.53
N GLU A 78 15.90 7.26 6.23
CA GLU A 78 17.10 7.18 7.08
C GLU A 78 18.36 6.96 6.22
N PHE A 79 18.24 6.13 5.19
CA PHE A 79 19.34 5.87 4.27
C PHE A 79 19.73 7.13 3.48
N ASN A 80 18.77 7.82 2.86
CA ASN A 80 19.01 8.98 2.02
C ASN A 80 19.53 10.21 2.80
N LYS A 81 19.37 10.26 4.14
CA LYS A 81 19.99 11.29 4.98
C LYS A 81 21.50 11.15 5.14
N GLN A 82 22.07 9.96 4.85
CA GLN A 82 23.49 9.67 4.96
C GLN A 82 24.07 9.91 6.36
N GLU A 83 23.27 9.62 7.39
CA GLU A 83 23.66 9.73 8.81
C GLU A 83 24.23 8.40 9.33
N LEU A 84 24.31 8.23 10.66
CA LEU A 84 24.90 7.07 11.35
C LEU A 84 24.36 5.72 10.84
N ALA A 85 23.04 5.62 10.63
CA ALA A 85 22.42 4.37 10.15
C ALA A 85 22.92 3.97 8.76
N HIS A 86 23.05 4.95 7.85
CA HIS A 86 23.64 4.74 6.53
C HIS A 86 25.08 4.28 6.62
N ALA A 87 25.93 5.03 7.37
CA ALA A 87 27.35 4.70 7.53
C ALA A 87 27.54 3.30 8.15
N ALA A 88 26.78 2.97 9.18
CA ALA A 88 26.80 1.66 9.82
C ALA A 88 26.39 0.54 8.86
N ALA A 89 25.33 0.75 8.06
CA ALA A 89 24.85 -0.22 7.09
C ALA A 89 25.91 -0.50 6.03
N MET A 90 26.41 0.54 5.37
CA MET A 90 27.33 0.38 4.24
C MET A 90 28.69 -0.16 4.64
N THR A 91 29.15 0.16 5.86
CA THR A 91 30.41 -0.38 6.39
C THR A 91 30.28 -1.85 6.74
N ASN A 92 29.19 -2.25 7.40
CA ASN A 92 29.10 -3.55 8.07
C ASN A 92 28.34 -4.63 7.28
N PHE A 93 27.58 -4.25 6.24
CA PHE A 93 26.71 -5.18 5.51
C PHE A 93 27.00 -5.17 4.01
N ASP A 94 26.69 -6.26 3.34
CA ASP A 94 26.83 -6.43 1.88
C ASP A 94 25.67 -5.80 1.13
N ASN A 95 24.47 -5.90 1.70
CA ASN A 95 23.27 -5.36 1.09
C ASN A 95 22.35 -4.68 2.11
N VAL A 96 21.45 -3.86 1.58
CA VAL A 96 20.39 -3.22 2.35
C VAL A 96 19.02 -3.61 1.83
N ALA A 97 18.04 -3.64 2.71
CA ALA A 97 16.63 -3.86 2.38
C ALA A 97 15.77 -2.75 3.02
N PHE A 98 14.67 -2.37 2.35
CA PHE A 98 13.90 -1.20 2.76
C PHE A 98 12.45 -1.51 3.14
N GLY A 99 12.13 -2.79 3.31
CA GLY A 99 10.83 -3.26 3.78
C GLY A 99 9.66 -2.59 3.03
N THR A 100 8.74 -2.00 3.79
CA THR A 100 7.53 -1.37 3.25
C THR A 100 7.77 -0.06 2.50
N SER A 101 8.95 0.58 2.67
CA SER A 101 9.24 1.88 2.06
C SER A 101 9.31 1.86 0.53
N LEU A 102 9.56 0.70 -0.08
CA LEU A 102 9.61 0.52 -1.54
C LEU A 102 8.47 -0.37 -2.06
N MET A 103 7.44 -0.63 -1.28
CA MET A 103 6.23 -1.33 -1.73
C MET A 103 5.28 -0.39 -2.45
N SER A 104 4.36 -0.93 -3.24
CA SER A 104 3.44 -0.16 -4.07
C SER A 104 2.62 0.87 -3.29
N GLY A 105 2.23 0.56 -2.04
CA GLY A 105 1.49 1.48 -1.18
C GLY A 105 2.25 2.74 -0.75
N ALA A 106 3.61 2.67 -0.73
CA ALA A 106 4.44 3.84 -0.45
C ALA A 106 4.76 4.66 -1.72
N ILE A 107 4.72 4.02 -2.89
CA ILE A 107 5.15 4.59 -4.18
C ILE A 107 3.98 5.16 -4.98
N ILE A 108 2.80 4.52 -4.93
CA ILE A 108 1.65 4.85 -5.78
C ILE A 108 0.60 5.59 -4.96
N ASN A 109 0.19 6.78 -5.41
CA ASN A 109 -0.88 7.51 -4.77
C ASN A 109 -2.27 7.02 -5.23
N GLU A 110 -3.33 7.55 -4.64
CA GLU A 110 -4.73 7.21 -4.94
C GLU A 110 -5.12 7.37 -6.42
N LYS A 111 -4.44 8.25 -7.16
CA LYS A 111 -4.68 8.51 -8.60
C LYS A 111 -3.78 7.67 -9.51
N GLY A 112 -2.98 6.77 -8.96
CA GLY A 112 -2.07 5.91 -9.72
C GLY A 112 -0.77 6.60 -10.16
N VAL A 113 -0.48 7.78 -9.64
CA VAL A 113 0.80 8.46 -9.92
C VAL A 113 1.88 7.81 -9.06
N MET A 114 2.93 7.32 -9.71
CA MET A 114 4.06 6.65 -9.08
C MET A 114 5.20 7.63 -8.84
N ASN A 115 5.66 7.71 -7.58
CA ASN A 115 6.80 8.52 -7.21
C ASN A 115 8.00 7.63 -6.82
N PHE A 116 8.98 7.57 -7.67
CA PHE A 116 10.21 6.78 -7.49
C PHE A 116 11.44 7.64 -7.15
N LEU A 117 11.30 8.91 -6.83
CA LEU A 117 12.45 9.79 -6.59
C LEU A 117 13.37 9.26 -5.50
N ASP A 118 12.82 8.95 -4.33
CA ASP A 118 13.59 8.44 -3.20
C ASP A 118 14.26 7.09 -3.51
N MET A 119 13.61 6.23 -4.29
CA MET A 119 14.17 4.96 -4.74
C MET A 119 15.31 5.18 -5.74
N LYS A 120 15.17 6.14 -6.65
CA LYS A 120 16.22 6.45 -7.60
C LYS A 120 17.48 6.93 -6.88
N ASP A 121 17.33 7.92 -6.01
CA ASP A 121 18.43 8.50 -5.24
C ASP A 121 19.13 7.42 -4.39
N LEU A 122 18.37 6.56 -3.76
CA LEU A 122 18.86 5.41 -3.01
C LEU A 122 19.68 4.46 -3.88
N LEU A 123 19.15 4.05 -5.05
CA LEU A 123 19.85 3.10 -5.94
C LEU A 123 21.12 3.69 -6.53
N ASP A 124 21.10 4.98 -6.87
CA ASP A 124 22.29 5.68 -7.35
C ASP A 124 23.38 5.69 -6.26
N HIS A 125 23.00 5.98 -5.04
CA HIS A 125 23.89 6.02 -3.88
C HIS A 125 24.51 4.66 -3.53
N VAL A 126 23.65 3.61 -3.46
CA VAL A 126 24.12 2.24 -3.19
C VAL A 126 25.11 1.78 -4.26
N GLN A 127 24.85 2.13 -5.52
CA GLN A 127 25.74 1.79 -6.64
C GLN A 127 27.10 2.51 -6.55
N GLU A 128 27.11 3.80 -6.17
CA GLU A 128 28.33 4.61 -6.03
C GLU A 128 29.30 3.99 -5.00
N ILE A 129 28.77 3.41 -3.94
CA ILE A 129 29.56 2.83 -2.83
C ILE A 129 29.77 1.31 -2.96
N GLY A 130 29.34 0.72 -4.08
CA GLY A 130 29.54 -0.70 -4.37
C GLY A 130 28.71 -1.66 -3.51
N GLY A 131 27.59 -1.17 -2.95
CA GLY A 131 26.63 -1.97 -2.20
C GLY A 131 25.59 -2.63 -3.09
N GLU A 132 24.74 -3.45 -2.49
CA GLU A 132 23.60 -4.10 -3.15
C GLU A 132 22.29 -3.80 -2.42
N VAL A 133 21.17 -3.91 -3.15
CA VAL A 133 19.83 -3.82 -2.58
C VAL A 133 19.12 -5.16 -2.76
N PHE A 134 18.48 -5.65 -1.69
CA PHE A 134 17.48 -6.70 -1.79
C PHE A 134 16.10 -6.03 -1.95
N GLY A 135 15.41 -6.35 -3.05
CA GLY A 135 14.17 -5.69 -3.45
C GLY A 135 13.00 -6.03 -2.53
N SER A 136 12.20 -5.02 -2.25
CA SER A 136 10.95 -5.16 -1.50
C SER A 136 9.93 -6.03 -2.25
N PRO A 137 8.89 -6.53 -1.57
CA PRO A 137 7.86 -7.35 -2.20
C PRO A 137 7.19 -6.68 -3.39
N ILE A 138 7.09 -7.44 -4.50
CA ILE A 138 6.38 -6.97 -5.70
C ILE A 138 4.87 -6.98 -5.46
N ALA A 139 4.37 -8.04 -4.83
CA ALA A 139 2.98 -8.17 -4.41
C ALA A 139 2.88 -8.56 -2.93
N ALA A 140 1.91 -7.96 -2.25
CA ALA A 140 1.61 -8.23 -0.84
C ALA A 140 0.14 -7.95 -0.56
N ASN A 141 -0.37 -8.51 0.54
CA ASN A 141 -1.72 -8.24 1.03
C ASN A 141 -1.77 -7.04 2.00
N ALA A 142 -0.61 -6.51 2.36
CA ALA A 142 -0.45 -5.31 3.18
C ALA A 142 0.50 -4.32 2.48
N ASN A 143 0.39 -3.04 2.83
CA ASN A 143 1.23 -1.97 2.27
C ASN A 143 1.21 -1.90 0.73
N GLN A 144 0.10 -2.28 0.12
CA GLN A 144 -0.14 -2.13 -1.32
C GLN A 144 -0.94 -0.85 -1.62
N ALA A 145 -1.04 -0.47 -2.88
CA ALA A 145 -1.75 0.73 -3.31
C ALA A 145 -3.28 0.53 -3.33
N ASP A 146 -3.88 0.21 -2.17
CA ASP A 146 -5.30 -0.14 -2.03
C ASP A 146 -6.24 0.91 -2.66
N ALA A 147 -5.99 2.21 -2.42
CA ALA A 147 -6.83 3.27 -2.94
C ALA A 147 -6.84 3.30 -4.49
N TRP A 148 -5.67 3.11 -5.10
CA TRP A 148 -5.55 3.02 -6.55
C TRP A 148 -6.23 1.77 -7.12
N LEU A 149 -5.99 0.61 -6.53
CA LEU A 149 -6.60 -0.64 -6.97
C LEU A 149 -8.13 -0.59 -6.85
N ASN A 150 -8.65 -0.03 -5.77
CA ASN A 150 -10.09 0.18 -5.58
C ASN A 150 -10.68 1.16 -6.62
N MET A 151 -9.96 2.25 -6.93
CA MET A 151 -10.37 3.19 -7.98
C MET A 151 -10.45 2.49 -9.35
N LEU A 152 -9.45 1.69 -9.70
CA LEU A 152 -9.41 0.99 -10.98
C LEU A 152 -10.52 -0.08 -11.10
N THR A 153 -10.88 -0.74 -10.01
CA THR A 153 -11.90 -1.81 -10.00
C THR A 153 -13.30 -1.30 -9.63
N ALA A 154 -13.46 0.01 -9.48
CA ALA A 154 -14.75 0.64 -9.25
C ALA A 154 -15.76 0.31 -10.37
N PRO A 155 -17.08 0.42 -10.12
CA PRO A 155 -18.08 0.30 -11.15
C PRO A 155 -17.80 1.22 -12.33
N ILE A 156 -18.01 0.72 -13.54
CA ILE A 156 -17.79 1.48 -14.78
C ILE A 156 -19.05 2.22 -15.18
N GLU A 157 -18.87 3.40 -15.74
CA GLU A 157 -19.97 4.17 -16.30
C GLU A 157 -20.40 3.59 -17.65
N ILE A 158 -21.72 3.42 -17.82
CA ILE A 158 -22.34 2.94 -19.05
C ILE A 158 -23.29 4.00 -19.61
N ALA A 159 -23.48 4.01 -20.91
CA ALA A 159 -24.50 4.85 -21.52
C ALA A 159 -25.88 4.31 -21.14
N VAL A 160 -26.74 5.18 -20.62
CA VAL A 160 -28.15 4.90 -20.33
C VAL A 160 -29.01 5.97 -20.96
N ASP A 161 -30.18 5.58 -21.43
CA ASP A 161 -31.16 6.52 -21.94
C ASP A 161 -32.13 6.98 -20.85
N PRO A 162 -32.60 8.25 -20.90
CA PRO A 162 -33.60 8.73 -19.97
C PRO A 162 -34.91 7.93 -20.11
N ILE A 163 -35.51 7.59 -18.98
CA ILE A 163 -36.78 6.90 -18.89
C ILE A 163 -37.89 7.90 -18.53
N HIS A 164 -39.00 7.84 -19.24
CA HIS A 164 -40.19 8.65 -18.98
C HIS A 164 -41.09 7.88 -18.00
N ASP A 165 -41.12 8.27 -16.73
CA ASP A 165 -41.84 7.53 -15.69
C ASP A 165 -43.32 7.88 -15.65
N LYS A 166 -43.60 9.16 -15.60
CA LYS A 166 -44.98 9.64 -15.44
C LYS A 166 -45.20 10.97 -16.14
N THR A 167 -46.36 11.12 -16.73
CA THR A 167 -46.89 12.40 -17.18
C THR A 167 -48.31 12.58 -16.63
N VAL A 168 -48.54 13.73 -16.00
CA VAL A 168 -49.88 14.16 -15.57
C VAL A 168 -50.26 15.42 -16.35
N ASP A 169 -51.31 15.35 -17.14
CA ASP A 169 -51.79 16.49 -17.94
C ASP A 169 -53.12 17.01 -17.42
N TYR A 170 -53.07 18.04 -16.58
CA TYR A 170 -54.25 18.69 -16.00
C TYR A 170 -55.05 19.52 -17.00
N THR A 171 -54.54 19.76 -18.21
CA THR A 171 -55.23 20.59 -19.22
C THR A 171 -56.49 19.92 -19.79
N THR A 172 -56.60 18.61 -19.67
CA THR A 172 -57.69 17.80 -20.17
C THR A 172 -58.54 17.15 -19.07
N MET A 173 -58.09 17.23 -17.80
CA MET A 173 -58.82 16.60 -16.69
C MET A 173 -60.09 17.36 -16.31
N GLU A 174 -61.16 16.63 -15.99
CA GLU A 174 -62.44 17.16 -15.58
C GLU A 174 -62.53 17.39 -14.05
N GLU A 175 -61.85 16.57 -13.26
CA GLU A 175 -61.81 16.64 -11.82
C GLU A 175 -60.41 16.24 -11.30
N PHE A 176 -60.05 16.66 -10.08
CA PHE A 176 -58.82 16.25 -9.42
C PHE A 176 -59.07 14.96 -8.67
N THR A 177 -58.34 13.91 -9.04
CA THR A 177 -58.43 12.57 -8.44
C THR A 177 -57.21 12.20 -7.63
N GLY A 178 -56.19 13.08 -7.57
CA GLY A 178 -54.95 12.84 -6.84
C GLY A 178 -55.05 13.10 -5.33
N THR A 179 -53.98 12.90 -4.63
CA THR A 179 -53.90 13.00 -3.16
C THR A 179 -53.56 14.42 -2.70
N ALA A 180 -54.28 14.89 -1.68
CA ALA A 180 -53.99 16.13 -0.97
C ALA A 180 -53.93 15.85 0.51
N LEU A 181 -52.76 16.13 1.14
CA LEU A 181 -52.56 16.01 2.60
C LEU A 181 -53.28 17.17 3.32
N ARG A 182 -53.31 18.30 2.70
CA ARG A 182 -53.98 19.49 3.20
C ARG A 182 -54.53 20.37 2.05
N GLY A 183 -55.68 20.98 2.26
CA GLY A 183 -56.32 21.83 1.26
C GLY A 183 -57.38 21.08 0.43
N LYS A 184 -57.98 21.79 -0.51
CA LYS A 184 -58.99 21.24 -1.44
C LYS A 184 -58.64 21.68 -2.88
N PRO A 185 -57.65 21.01 -3.51
CA PRO A 185 -57.35 21.29 -4.92
C PRO A 185 -58.53 20.91 -5.80
N LYS A 186 -58.64 21.55 -6.95
CA LYS A 186 -59.70 21.28 -7.94
C LYS A 186 -59.25 21.62 -9.34
N ILE A 187 -59.88 21.01 -10.34
CA ILE A 187 -59.71 21.44 -11.72
C ILE A 187 -60.57 22.69 -12.00
N VAL A 188 -59.92 23.69 -12.56
CA VAL A 188 -60.59 24.90 -13.08
C VAL A 188 -60.67 24.74 -14.60
N LYS A 189 -61.92 24.69 -15.10
CA LYS A 189 -62.17 24.49 -16.53
C LYS A 189 -61.95 25.81 -17.29
N ASN A 190 -61.44 25.68 -18.52
CA ASN A 190 -61.20 26.82 -19.42
C ASN A 190 -60.41 27.96 -18.78
N TYR A 191 -59.41 27.62 -17.89
CA TYR A 191 -58.65 28.61 -17.15
C TYR A 191 -57.74 29.44 -18.08
N ASP A 192 -57.24 28.84 -19.16
CA ASP A 192 -56.37 29.49 -20.13
C ASP A 192 -56.81 29.12 -21.55
N GLY A 193 -57.75 29.91 -22.10
CA GLY A 193 -58.44 29.54 -23.34
C GLY A 193 -59.32 28.31 -23.14
N ASN A 194 -59.10 27.26 -23.92
CA ASN A 194 -59.82 26.00 -23.79
C ASN A 194 -59.12 24.94 -22.93
N LYS A 195 -58.08 25.33 -22.19
CA LYS A 195 -57.29 24.41 -21.34
C LYS A 195 -57.70 24.51 -19.88
N ASN A 196 -57.80 23.37 -19.24
CA ASN A 196 -58.05 23.29 -17.81
C ASN A 196 -56.72 23.45 -17.04
N ALA A 197 -56.80 23.64 -15.73
CA ALA A 197 -55.63 23.67 -14.84
C ALA A 197 -55.99 23.14 -13.45
N LEU A 198 -55.07 22.46 -12.80
CA LEU A 198 -55.18 22.16 -11.39
C LEU A 198 -54.99 23.46 -10.58
N SER A 199 -55.98 23.82 -9.80
CA SER A 199 -55.92 24.96 -8.85
C SER A 199 -55.64 24.44 -7.46
N ILE A 200 -54.52 24.87 -6.88
CA ILE A 200 -54.06 24.51 -5.54
C ILE A 200 -54.28 25.75 -4.64
N PRO A 201 -55.19 25.67 -3.67
CA PRO A 201 -55.47 26.79 -2.75
C PRO A 201 -54.27 27.13 -1.86
N LYS A 202 -54.32 28.30 -1.25
CA LYS A 202 -53.32 28.72 -0.24
C LYS A 202 -53.22 27.71 0.88
N LYS A 203 -51.99 27.54 1.41
CA LYS A 203 -51.66 26.65 2.54
C LYS A 203 -52.06 25.20 2.32
N SER A 204 -52.03 24.72 1.08
CA SER A 204 -52.28 23.34 0.71
C SER A 204 -50.97 22.54 0.61
N GLU A 205 -51.08 21.23 0.84
CA GLU A 205 -50.04 20.22 0.62
C GLU A 205 -50.61 19.18 -0.33
N VAL A 206 -50.06 19.09 -1.57
CA VAL A 206 -50.69 18.34 -2.66
C VAL A 206 -49.63 17.60 -3.44
N TYR A 207 -49.86 16.33 -3.69
CA TYR A 207 -49.09 15.57 -4.67
C TYR A 207 -49.51 16.02 -6.08
N ILE A 208 -48.58 16.63 -6.82
CA ILE A 208 -48.86 17.05 -8.21
C ILE A 208 -48.51 15.97 -9.24
N VAL A 209 -47.84 14.94 -8.81
CA VAL A 209 -47.62 13.67 -9.48
C VAL A 209 -47.38 12.61 -8.41
N GLU A 210 -47.92 11.43 -8.59
CA GLU A 210 -47.80 10.30 -7.65
C GLU A 210 -47.99 8.97 -8.40
N ASP A 211 -47.84 7.83 -7.73
CA ASP A 211 -48.06 6.48 -8.25
C ASP A 211 -47.18 6.09 -9.45
N PHE A 212 -45.90 6.16 -9.30
CA PHE A 212 -44.93 5.58 -10.23
C PHE A 212 -43.78 4.90 -9.48
N PRO A 213 -43.17 3.85 -10.04
CA PRO A 213 -42.05 3.17 -9.40
C PRO A 213 -40.83 4.07 -9.35
N VAL A 214 -40.06 3.95 -8.29
CA VAL A 214 -38.82 4.72 -8.09
C VAL A 214 -37.60 3.82 -8.20
N ASP A 215 -36.62 4.24 -8.98
CA ASP A 215 -35.25 3.71 -8.92
C ASP A 215 -34.47 4.45 -7.82
N PRO A 216 -34.15 3.81 -6.69
CA PRO A 216 -33.44 4.47 -5.58
C PRO A 216 -32.06 5.00 -5.96
N LEU A 217 -31.42 4.44 -6.99
CA LEU A 217 -30.09 4.85 -7.46
C LEU A 217 -30.18 5.87 -8.60
N GLY A 218 -31.34 6.00 -9.23
CA GLY A 218 -31.59 6.92 -10.34
C GLY A 218 -31.53 8.40 -9.96
N SER A 219 -31.39 9.24 -10.96
CA SER A 219 -31.45 10.69 -10.83
C SER A 219 -32.60 11.24 -11.64
N TYR A 220 -33.47 12.03 -11.02
CA TYR A 220 -34.75 12.48 -11.58
C TYR A 220 -34.70 13.92 -12.05
N THR A 221 -35.36 14.18 -13.16
CA THR A 221 -35.74 15.52 -13.64
C THR A 221 -37.25 15.64 -13.67
N ILE A 222 -37.78 16.58 -12.89
CA ILE A 222 -39.20 16.83 -12.81
C ILE A 222 -39.49 18.20 -13.40
N THR A 223 -40.44 18.23 -14.34
CA THR A 223 -40.82 19.45 -15.01
C THR A 223 -42.30 19.71 -14.82
N PHE A 224 -42.70 20.90 -14.47
CA PHE A 224 -44.10 21.28 -14.46
C PHE A 224 -44.32 22.72 -14.92
N TRP A 225 -45.49 22.98 -15.48
CA TRP A 225 -45.92 24.31 -15.84
C TRP A 225 -46.78 24.89 -14.73
N ALA A 226 -46.36 26.05 -14.20
CA ALA A 226 -46.98 26.72 -13.07
C ALA A 226 -47.29 28.18 -13.35
N LYS A 227 -48.41 28.68 -12.76
CA LYS A 227 -48.79 30.07 -12.78
C LYS A 227 -49.37 30.46 -11.43
N VAL A 228 -49.11 31.68 -10.99
CA VAL A 228 -49.62 32.25 -9.74
C VAL A 228 -50.22 33.65 -9.95
N ASP A 229 -51.17 34.06 -9.10
CA ASP A 229 -51.76 35.40 -9.14
C ASP A 229 -50.86 36.46 -8.48
N LYS A 230 -50.02 36.06 -7.54
CA LYS A 230 -48.97 36.88 -6.89
C LYS A 230 -47.69 36.09 -6.84
N ASP A 231 -46.55 36.79 -6.90
CA ASP A 231 -45.24 36.14 -6.79
C ASP A 231 -45.21 35.15 -5.63
N GLU A 232 -44.71 33.95 -5.87
CA GLU A 232 -44.74 32.84 -4.95
C GLU A 232 -43.42 32.06 -5.02
N THR A 233 -43.13 31.32 -3.96
CA THR A 233 -41.98 30.39 -3.90
C THR A 233 -42.46 29.03 -3.46
N VAL A 234 -42.18 28.02 -4.23
CA VAL A 234 -42.59 26.64 -3.98
C VAL A 234 -41.47 25.85 -3.39
N ILE A 235 -41.78 25.03 -2.40
CA ILE A 235 -40.91 24.02 -1.79
C ILE A 235 -41.53 22.65 -2.13
N CYS A 236 -40.66 21.67 -2.41
CA CYS A 236 -41.09 20.36 -2.86
C CYS A 236 -40.39 19.24 -2.08
N THR A 237 -41.11 18.13 -1.87
CA THR A 237 -40.55 16.85 -1.43
C THR A 237 -40.81 15.82 -2.54
N PHE A 238 -39.75 15.13 -2.94
CA PHE A 238 -39.80 14.06 -3.95
C PHE A 238 -39.46 12.72 -3.30
N ALA A 239 -40.35 11.75 -3.38
CA ALA A 239 -40.11 10.38 -2.93
C ALA A 239 -39.37 10.33 -1.57
N ASP A 240 -40.00 10.89 -0.53
CA ASP A 240 -39.52 11.04 0.85
C ASP A 240 -38.25 11.88 1.03
N ASN A 241 -37.68 12.40 -0.05
CA ASN A 241 -36.52 13.27 0.03
C ASN A 241 -36.91 14.74 -0.20
N LYS A 242 -36.68 15.58 0.78
CA LYS A 242 -36.87 17.03 0.66
C LYS A 242 -35.86 17.61 -0.31
N ILE A 243 -36.32 18.32 -1.33
CA ILE A 243 -35.42 18.87 -2.34
C ILE A 243 -34.64 20.04 -1.73
N MET A 244 -33.33 19.84 -1.63
CA MET A 244 -32.42 20.74 -0.95
C MET A 244 -31.24 21.15 -1.83
N GLU A 245 -30.69 22.31 -1.58
CA GLU A 245 -29.42 22.75 -2.14
C GLU A 245 -28.47 23.08 -0.96
N GLY A 246 -27.50 22.20 -0.72
CA GLY A 246 -26.68 22.25 0.49
C GLY A 246 -27.54 22.02 1.75
N ASP A 247 -27.38 22.86 2.77
CA ASP A 247 -28.11 22.76 4.05
C ASP A 247 -29.46 23.52 4.04
N LYS A 248 -29.94 23.98 2.90
CA LYS A 248 -31.17 24.81 2.77
C LYS A 248 -32.12 24.23 1.76
N ASP A 249 -33.41 24.32 2.08
CA ASP A 249 -34.48 23.94 1.15
C ASP A 249 -34.33 24.66 -0.18
N LYS A 250 -34.35 23.92 -1.30
CA LYS A 250 -34.34 24.50 -2.63
C LYS A 250 -35.69 25.17 -2.90
N LYS A 251 -35.67 26.43 -3.29
CA LYS A 251 -36.85 27.25 -3.50
C LYS A 251 -37.03 27.54 -4.98
N PHE A 252 -38.23 27.30 -5.47
CA PHE A 252 -38.58 27.53 -6.87
C PHE A 252 -39.49 28.78 -6.97
N PRO A 253 -38.93 29.94 -7.35
CA PRO A 253 -39.71 31.17 -7.46
C PRO A 253 -40.57 31.16 -8.72
N ILE A 254 -41.86 31.53 -8.58
CA ILE A 254 -42.82 31.64 -9.66
C ILE A 254 -43.37 33.08 -9.68
N LYS A 255 -43.22 33.76 -10.82
CA LYS A 255 -43.66 35.14 -10.99
C LYS A 255 -45.13 35.19 -11.39
N ALA A 256 -45.81 36.22 -10.86
CA ALA A 256 -47.26 36.43 -11.11
C ALA A 256 -47.63 36.59 -12.58
N GLY A 257 -48.80 36.13 -12.93
CA GLY A 257 -49.53 36.41 -14.17
C GLY A 257 -49.07 35.67 -15.42
N LYS A 258 -47.96 34.89 -15.40
CA LYS A 258 -47.46 34.16 -16.58
C LYS A 258 -47.26 32.70 -16.25
N TRP A 259 -47.52 31.85 -17.22
CA TRP A 259 -47.09 30.45 -17.15
C TRP A 259 -45.58 30.34 -17.22
N GLN A 260 -44.99 29.58 -16.31
CA GLN A 260 -43.56 29.33 -16.24
C GLN A 260 -43.32 27.84 -16.17
N LYS A 261 -42.29 27.40 -16.87
CA LYS A 261 -41.77 26.05 -16.76
C LYS A 261 -40.83 26.00 -15.54
N VAL A 262 -41.19 25.23 -14.53
CA VAL A 262 -40.34 24.89 -13.41
C VAL A 262 -39.62 23.58 -13.74
N VAL A 263 -38.32 23.56 -13.60
CA VAL A 263 -37.48 22.37 -13.82
C VAL A 263 -36.70 22.11 -12.55
N ILE A 264 -36.84 20.90 -12.05
CA ILE A 264 -36.14 20.39 -10.87
C ILE A 264 -35.24 19.27 -11.38
N GLU A 265 -33.93 19.54 -11.39
CA GLU A 265 -32.93 18.62 -11.95
C GLU A 265 -32.14 17.90 -10.85
N SER A 266 -31.65 16.72 -11.17
CA SER A 266 -30.71 15.93 -10.34
C SER A 266 -31.28 15.57 -8.95
N VAL A 267 -32.58 15.32 -8.89
CA VAL A 267 -33.24 14.93 -7.64
C VAL A 267 -33.06 13.43 -7.42
N LYS A 268 -32.74 13.04 -6.19
CA LYS A 268 -32.68 11.64 -5.78
C LYS A 268 -33.80 11.33 -4.80
N PRO A 269 -34.42 10.14 -4.87
CA PRO A 269 -35.36 9.67 -3.85
C PRO A 269 -34.63 9.36 -2.54
N ALA A 270 -35.37 9.15 -1.46
CA ALA A 270 -34.80 8.56 -0.24
C ALA A 270 -34.44 7.06 -0.51
N GLU A 271 -33.41 6.58 0.17
CA GLU A 271 -32.80 5.25 -0.10
C GLU A 271 -33.77 4.07 -0.08
N ASN A 272 -34.86 4.15 0.69
CA ASN A 272 -35.83 3.07 0.84
C ASN A 272 -37.19 3.39 0.25
N CYS A 273 -37.31 4.47 -0.52
CA CYS A 273 -38.57 4.85 -1.13
C CYS A 273 -38.80 4.06 -2.42
N THR A 274 -39.96 3.41 -2.52
CA THR A 274 -40.39 2.64 -3.72
C THR A 274 -41.48 3.33 -4.51
N ASP A 275 -42.17 4.30 -3.88
CA ASP A 275 -43.34 4.98 -4.46
C ASP A 275 -42.97 6.42 -4.84
N GLY A 276 -43.07 6.71 -6.12
CA GLY A 276 -42.74 8.01 -6.67
C GLY A 276 -43.87 9.03 -6.49
N TYR A 277 -43.53 10.20 -6.02
CA TYR A 277 -44.40 11.35 -5.92
C TYR A 277 -43.62 12.67 -5.88
N LEU A 278 -44.28 13.77 -6.26
CA LEU A 278 -43.82 15.13 -5.95
C LEU A 278 -44.88 15.84 -5.11
N LEU A 279 -44.55 16.09 -3.84
CA LEU A 279 -45.37 16.85 -2.91
C LEU A 279 -44.97 18.33 -2.96
N LEU A 280 -45.95 19.19 -3.22
CA LEU A 280 -45.82 20.64 -3.00
C LEU A 280 -46.15 20.98 -1.56
N GLU A 281 -45.18 21.58 -0.88
CA GLU A 281 -45.34 21.97 0.55
C GLU A 281 -46.06 23.30 0.73
N GLY A 282 -46.92 23.33 1.72
CA GLY A 282 -48.04 24.17 2.01
C GLY A 282 -47.87 25.61 2.49
N ASN A 283 -46.81 26.29 2.17
CA ASN A 283 -46.63 27.69 2.60
C ASN A 283 -47.04 28.72 1.53
N LEU A 284 -47.89 28.33 0.58
CA LEU A 284 -48.36 29.20 -0.50
C LEU A 284 -49.23 30.36 0.05
N ASN A 285 -48.86 31.58 -0.32
CA ASN A 285 -49.65 32.79 -0.04
C ASN A 285 -50.59 33.17 -1.21
N SER A 286 -50.42 32.52 -2.36
CA SER A 286 -51.21 32.68 -3.57
C SER A 286 -51.83 31.34 -3.97
N ILE A 287 -52.85 31.39 -4.87
CA ILE A 287 -53.31 30.19 -5.54
C ILE A 287 -52.26 29.82 -6.59
N LEU A 288 -51.89 28.55 -6.62
CA LEU A 288 -50.98 27.97 -7.62
C LEU A 288 -51.79 27.17 -8.63
N TYR A 289 -51.55 27.40 -9.90
CA TYR A 289 -52.17 26.67 -11.02
C TYR A 289 -51.10 25.81 -11.70
N ILE A 290 -51.39 24.54 -11.93
CA ILE A 290 -50.51 23.56 -12.61
C ILE A 290 -51.23 23.04 -13.87
N GLN A 291 -50.51 22.95 -15.00
CA GLN A 291 -51.04 22.37 -16.23
C GLN A 291 -50.52 20.99 -16.51
N LYS A 292 -49.20 20.82 -16.59
CA LYS A 292 -48.57 19.56 -16.92
C LYS A 292 -47.41 19.27 -16.01
N VAL A 293 -47.28 18.04 -15.59
CA VAL A 293 -46.13 17.53 -14.82
C VAL A 293 -45.53 16.37 -15.59
N GLU A 294 -44.24 16.37 -15.75
CA GLU A 294 -43.47 15.29 -16.38
C GLU A 294 -42.33 14.86 -15.45
N VAL A 295 -42.20 13.57 -15.29
CA VAL A 295 -41.12 12.94 -14.52
C VAL A 295 -40.30 12.07 -15.46
N ILE A 296 -39.01 12.37 -15.52
CA ILE A 296 -38.02 11.63 -16.30
C ILE A 296 -36.89 11.25 -15.35
N HIS A 297 -36.41 10.03 -15.41
CA HIS A 297 -35.22 9.66 -14.66
C HIS A 297 -34.11 9.14 -15.58
N MET A 298 -32.90 9.39 -15.13
CA MET A 298 -31.68 8.71 -15.59
C MET A 298 -31.45 7.54 -14.65
N PRO A 299 -31.53 6.29 -15.11
CA PRO A 299 -31.17 5.13 -14.31
C PRO A 299 -29.74 5.25 -13.79
N ASP A 300 -29.38 4.44 -12.78
CA ASP A 300 -27.99 4.32 -12.41
C ASP A 300 -27.16 3.93 -13.63
N ASN A 301 -26.21 4.79 -13.96
CA ASN A 301 -25.34 4.60 -15.12
C ASN A 301 -24.06 3.84 -14.78
N HIS A 302 -24.00 3.21 -13.61
CA HIS A 302 -22.83 2.44 -13.18
C HIS A 302 -23.19 0.96 -13.09
N ARG A 303 -22.30 0.11 -13.56
CA ARG A 303 -22.38 -1.33 -13.32
C ARG A 303 -21.08 -1.86 -12.74
N PRO A 304 -21.14 -2.88 -11.85
CA PRO A 304 -19.94 -3.58 -11.43
C PRO A 304 -19.17 -4.12 -12.63
N GLN A 305 -17.85 -4.09 -12.54
CA GLN A 305 -17.00 -4.77 -13.51
C GLN A 305 -17.27 -6.28 -13.46
N THR A 306 -17.32 -6.93 -14.61
CA THR A 306 -17.34 -8.39 -14.71
C THR A 306 -16.02 -8.98 -14.19
N ALA A 307 -16.00 -10.28 -13.87
CA ALA A 307 -14.78 -10.95 -13.42
C ALA A 307 -13.62 -10.81 -14.44
N GLN A 308 -13.92 -10.85 -15.75
CA GLN A 308 -12.91 -10.67 -16.78
C GLN A 308 -12.40 -9.22 -16.84
N GLU A 309 -13.28 -8.23 -16.77
CA GLU A 309 -12.88 -6.82 -16.73
C GLU A 309 -12.02 -6.50 -15.50
N LYS A 310 -12.38 -7.01 -14.31
CA LYS A 310 -11.55 -6.90 -13.12
C LYS A 310 -10.17 -7.52 -13.32
N LYS A 311 -10.12 -8.72 -13.92
CA LYS A 311 -8.86 -9.41 -14.21
C LYS A 311 -7.98 -8.62 -15.18
N ASP A 312 -8.56 -8.05 -16.23
CA ASP A 312 -7.84 -7.24 -17.21
C ASP A 312 -7.34 -5.94 -16.58
N THR A 313 -8.16 -5.32 -15.73
CA THR A 313 -7.81 -4.13 -14.95
C THR A 313 -6.64 -4.39 -13.99
N ILE A 314 -6.68 -5.49 -13.25
CA ILE A 314 -5.62 -5.87 -12.32
C ILE A 314 -4.33 -6.26 -13.07
N ASN A 315 -4.43 -6.92 -14.22
CA ASN A 315 -3.27 -7.16 -15.08
C ASN A 315 -2.66 -5.85 -15.60
N TYR A 316 -3.48 -4.87 -15.99
CA TYR A 316 -2.99 -3.53 -16.33
C TYR A 316 -2.26 -2.88 -15.16
N ALA A 317 -2.83 -2.90 -13.96
CA ALA A 317 -2.21 -2.34 -12.76
C ALA A 317 -0.87 -3.01 -12.45
N LEU A 318 -0.81 -4.35 -12.54
CA LEU A 318 0.41 -5.12 -12.31
C LEU A 318 1.50 -4.76 -13.33
N ASN A 319 1.15 -4.67 -14.62
CA ASN A 319 2.11 -4.27 -15.66
C ASN A 319 2.62 -2.84 -15.43
N ALA A 320 1.73 -1.89 -15.11
CA ALA A 320 2.12 -0.51 -14.84
C ALA A 320 3.07 -0.41 -13.63
N TRP A 321 2.77 -1.15 -12.54
CA TRP A 321 3.62 -1.23 -11.37
C TRP A 321 4.98 -1.83 -11.66
N CYS A 322 5.02 -3.00 -12.29
CA CYS A 322 6.28 -3.69 -12.64
C CYS A 322 7.12 -2.85 -13.62
N ASP A 323 6.51 -2.24 -14.62
CA ASP A 323 7.21 -1.37 -15.57
C ASP A 323 7.82 -0.15 -14.87
N GLY A 324 7.06 0.52 -13.98
CA GLY A 324 7.56 1.63 -13.19
C GLY A 324 8.74 1.24 -12.31
N LEU A 325 8.58 0.14 -11.55
CA LEU A 325 9.60 -0.39 -10.65
C LEU A 325 10.88 -0.79 -11.42
N MET A 326 10.74 -1.57 -12.48
CA MET A 326 11.88 -2.10 -13.23
C MET A 326 12.58 -1.04 -14.07
N LYS A 327 11.86 -0.02 -14.53
CA LYS A 327 12.45 1.15 -15.21
C LYS A 327 13.44 1.91 -14.30
N ILE A 328 13.07 2.11 -13.04
CA ILE A 328 13.96 2.77 -12.06
C ILE A 328 15.07 1.81 -11.62
N ASN A 329 14.74 0.53 -11.50
CA ASN A 329 15.73 -0.49 -11.14
C ASN A 329 16.86 -0.59 -12.19
N ALA A 330 16.56 -0.58 -13.47
CA ALA A 330 17.53 -0.70 -14.57
C ALA A 330 18.56 -1.84 -14.34
N GLY A 331 18.10 -3.03 -13.92
CA GLY A 331 18.94 -4.21 -13.68
C GLY A 331 19.80 -4.18 -12.39
N ARG A 332 19.72 -3.14 -11.57
CA ARG A 332 20.54 -2.99 -10.34
C ARG A 332 20.15 -3.95 -9.23
N ILE A 333 18.85 -4.08 -8.95
CA ILE A 333 18.34 -5.06 -7.98
C ILE A 333 18.10 -6.38 -8.71
N LYS A 334 18.71 -7.45 -8.23
CA LYS A 334 18.66 -8.78 -8.84
C LYS A 334 17.87 -9.81 -8.03
N SER A 335 17.43 -9.47 -6.84
CA SER A 335 16.65 -10.35 -5.98
C SER A 335 15.50 -9.58 -5.36
N PHE A 336 14.28 -10.12 -5.44
CA PHE A 336 13.08 -9.54 -4.87
C PHE A 336 12.28 -10.58 -4.09
N ASP A 337 11.58 -10.14 -3.06
CA ASP A 337 10.43 -10.90 -2.62
C ASP A 337 9.33 -10.76 -3.68
N LEU A 338 8.90 -11.88 -4.27
CA LEU A 338 7.81 -11.89 -5.25
C LEU A 338 6.48 -11.62 -4.56
N ILE A 339 6.28 -12.32 -3.46
CA ILE A 339 5.07 -12.30 -2.65
C ILE A 339 5.46 -12.25 -1.17
N ASP A 340 4.70 -11.48 -0.40
CA ASP A 340 4.88 -11.31 1.02
C ASP A 340 3.67 -11.76 1.83
N GLU A 341 3.91 -12.66 2.81
CA GLU A 341 2.95 -13.10 3.84
C GLU A 341 1.57 -13.49 3.29
N ALA A 342 1.56 -14.36 2.30
CA ALA A 342 0.33 -14.77 1.62
C ALA A 342 -0.55 -15.74 2.40
N ILE A 343 0.02 -16.54 3.31
CA ILE A 343 -0.69 -17.61 4.03
C ILE A 343 -1.60 -17.03 5.12
N ASP A 344 -2.86 -17.46 5.14
CA ASP A 344 -3.78 -17.19 6.25
C ASP A 344 -3.63 -18.28 7.33
N PRO A 345 -3.21 -17.92 8.57
CA PRO A 345 -3.06 -18.91 9.62
C PRO A 345 -4.40 -19.48 10.16
N LYS A 346 -5.53 -18.96 9.69
CA LYS A 346 -6.88 -19.33 10.19
C LYS A 346 -7.74 -20.03 9.15
N ALA A 347 -7.40 -19.93 7.87
CA ALA A 347 -8.15 -20.54 6.79
C ALA A 347 -7.50 -21.86 6.34
N GLU A 348 -8.30 -22.90 6.12
CA GLU A 348 -7.84 -24.21 5.70
C GLU A 348 -8.54 -24.65 4.41
N LEU A 349 -7.77 -25.28 3.53
CA LEU A 349 -8.26 -26.00 2.38
C LEU A 349 -8.81 -27.38 2.78
N GLU A 350 -9.63 -27.99 1.94
CA GLU A 350 -10.09 -29.38 2.14
C GLU A 350 -8.92 -30.39 2.27
N SER A 351 -7.77 -30.07 1.71
CA SER A 351 -6.53 -30.86 1.85
C SER A 351 -5.91 -30.81 3.24
N GLY A 352 -6.42 -29.95 4.14
CA GLY A 352 -5.85 -29.69 5.47
C GLY A 352 -4.66 -28.72 5.47
N MET A 353 -4.23 -28.22 4.31
CA MET A 353 -3.24 -27.13 4.22
C MET A 353 -3.90 -25.77 4.50
N LEU A 354 -3.12 -24.82 5.02
CA LEU A 354 -3.61 -23.45 5.16
C LEU A 354 -3.81 -22.81 3.79
N ASP A 355 -4.88 -22.05 3.68
CA ASP A 355 -5.19 -21.30 2.48
C ASP A 355 -4.43 -19.96 2.43
N LEU A 356 -4.54 -19.27 1.32
CA LEU A 356 -4.05 -17.91 1.18
C LEU A 356 -5.02 -16.93 1.86
N LYS A 357 -4.53 -15.75 2.16
CA LYS A 357 -5.37 -14.64 2.63
C LYS A 357 -6.35 -14.23 1.53
N HIS A 358 -7.61 -14.02 1.89
CA HIS A 358 -8.68 -13.52 1.02
C HIS A 358 -9.34 -12.31 1.65
N SER A 359 -9.95 -11.43 0.85
CA SER A 359 -10.66 -10.26 1.33
C SER A 359 -11.88 -9.93 0.47
N THR A 360 -12.95 -9.49 1.13
CA THR A 360 -14.13 -8.90 0.49
C THR A 360 -14.04 -7.38 0.40
N ASP A 361 -13.22 -6.77 1.26
CA ASP A 361 -13.15 -5.32 1.45
C ASP A 361 -11.95 -4.68 0.76
N LYS A 362 -10.95 -5.49 0.40
CA LYS A 362 -9.73 -5.07 -0.26
C LYS A 362 -9.47 -5.89 -1.50
N ILE A 363 -8.72 -5.32 -2.43
CA ILE A 363 -8.26 -6.06 -3.61
C ILE A 363 -7.01 -6.84 -3.24
N PHE A 364 -7.12 -8.16 -3.13
CA PHE A 364 -5.96 -9.04 -3.05
C PHE A 364 -5.72 -9.68 -4.42
N TRP A 365 -4.46 -9.76 -4.83
CA TRP A 365 -4.06 -10.24 -6.15
C TRP A 365 -4.58 -11.65 -6.44
N GLN A 366 -4.50 -12.54 -5.45
CA GLN A 366 -4.95 -13.93 -5.54
C GLN A 366 -6.47 -14.07 -5.73
N ASP A 367 -7.29 -13.12 -5.23
CA ASP A 367 -8.74 -13.17 -5.37
C ASP A 367 -9.18 -12.94 -6.82
N ILE A 368 -8.39 -12.21 -7.59
CA ILE A 368 -8.72 -11.84 -8.97
C ILE A 368 -7.95 -12.68 -9.98
N LEU A 369 -6.66 -12.94 -9.71
CA LEU A 369 -5.81 -13.72 -10.60
C LEU A 369 -5.96 -15.24 -10.38
N GLY A 370 -6.54 -15.64 -9.23
CA GLY A 370 -6.67 -17.02 -8.77
C GLY A 370 -5.46 -17.49 -7.98
N SER A 371 -5.69 -18.14 -6.84
CA SER A 371 -4.66 -18.55 -5.87
C SER A 371 -3.50 -19.33 -6.48
N GLU A 372 -3.79 -20.23 -7.44
CA GLU A 372 -2.78 -21.04 -8.11
C GLU A 372 -1.97 -20.28 -9.18
N ASN A 373 -2.53 -19.19 -9.71
CA ASN A 373 -1.99 -18.51 -10.89
C ASN A 373 -1.38 -17.13 -10.59
N TYR A 374 -1.68 -16.52 -9.43
CA TYR A 374 -1.23 -15.15 -9.21
C TYR A 374 0.29 -15.02 -9.14
N ALA A 375 0.98 -15.95 -8.45
CA ALA A 375 2.45 -15.95 -8.40
C ALA A 375 3.10 -16.17 -9.78
N PRO A 376 2.64 -17.14 -10.61
CA PRO A 376 3.07 -17.25 -12.00
C PRO A 376 2.86 -16.00 -12.85
N VAL A 377 1.69 -15.34 -12.72
CA VAL A 377 1.39 -14.11 -13.45
C VAL A 377 2.32 -12.98 -13.02
N ILE A 378 2.50 -12.76 -11.72
CA ILE A 378 3.38 -11.71 -11.19
C ILE A 378 4.83 -11.95 -11.62
N SER A 379 5.33 -13.18 -11.47
CA SER A 379 6.68 -13.57 -11.88
C SER A 379 6.93 -13.32 -13.38
N LYS A 380 5.96 -13.68 -14.22
CA LYS A 380 6.04 -13.46 -15.67
C LYS A 380 6.10 -11.97 -16.03
N VAL A 381 5.20 -11.17 -15.45
CA VAL A 381 5.16 -9.72 -15.70
C VAL A 381 6.42 -9.05 -15.20
N ALA A 382 6.86 -9.37 -13.98
CA ALA A 382 8.07 -8.79 -13.41
C ALA A 382 9.33 -9.13 -14.23
N LYS A 383 9.48 -10.38 -14.71
CA LYS A 383 10.59 -10.78 -15.59
C LYS A 383 10.56 -10.05 -16.92
N ALA A 384 9.39 -9.92 -17.54
CA ALA A 384 9.25 -9.21 -18.81
C ALA A 384 9.57 -7.71 -18.67
N SER A 385 9.12 -7.07 -17.58
CA SER A 385 9.46 -5.69 -17.28
C SER A 385 10.95 -5.53 -16.97
N TYR A 386 11.55 -6.48 -16.24
CA TYR A 386 12.98 -6.46 -15.93
C TYR A 386 13.85 -6.50 -17.19
N GLU A 387 13.53 -7.40 -18.12
CA GLU A 387 14.20 -7.50 -19.43
C GLU A 387 13.98 -6.25 -20.28
N LYS A 388 12.75 -5.72 -20.30
CA LYS A 388 12.39 -4.50 -21.03
C LYS A 388 13.23 -3.29 -20.61
N PHE A 389 13.65 -3.24 -19.35
CA PHE A 389 14.42 -2.15 -18.78
C PHE A 389 15.84 -2.57 -18.36
N GLU A 390 16.55 -3.22 -19.30
CA GLU A 390 17.99 -3.50 -19.27
C GLU A 390 18.45 -4.55 -18.24
N GLY A 391 17.55 -5.19 -17.51
CA GLY A 391 17.91 -6.28 -16.61
C GLY A 391 18.09 -7.62 -17.36
N ASP A 392 19.03 -8.44 -16.90
CA ASP A 392 19.18 -9.82 -17.37
C ASP A 392 18.25 -10.75 -16.58
N PRO A 393 17.17 -11.30 -17.19
CA PRO A 393 16.20 -12.16 -16.48
C PRO A 393 16.82 -13.44 -15.91
N ALA A 394 17.99 -13.87 -16.39
CA ALA A 394 18.70 -15.04 -15.88
C ALA A 394 19.33 -14.76 -14.50
N GLN A 395 19.62 -13.52 -14.19
CA GLN A 395 20.16 -13.09 -12.89
C GLN A 395 19.07 -12.73 -11.88
N LEU A 396 17.82 -12.52 -12.33
CA LEU A 396 16.72 -12.16 -11.46
C LEU A 396 16.23 -13.35 -10.65
N LYS A 397 16.21 -13.21 -9.32
CA LYS A 397 15.77 -14.23 -8.36
C LYS A 397 14.53 -13.76 -7.61
N PHE A 398 13.59 -14.69 -7.46
CA PHE A 398 12.37 -14.44 -6.72
C PHE A 398 12.27 -15.29 -5.46
N PHE A 399 11.96 -14.63 -4.35
CA PHE A 399 11.72 -15.25 -3.05
C PHE A 399 10.25 -15.13 -2.67
N ILE A 400 9.77 -16.07 -1.87
CA ILE A 400 8.51 -15.90 -1.12
C ILE A 400 8.91 -15.57 0.30
N SER A 401 8.46 -14.41 0.80
CA SER A 401 8.70 -14.02 2.18
C SER A 401 7.51 -14.38 3.06
N GLU A 402 7.80 -15.01 4.21
CA GLU A 402 6.77 -15.45 5.14
C GLU A 402 7.29 -15.39 6.59
N THR A 403 6.38 -15.13 7.51
CA THR A 403 6.60 -15.14 8.97
C THR A 403 6.00 -16.38 9.62
N GLY A 404 6.45 -16.75 10.82
CA GLY A 404 5.87 -17.86 11.60
C GLY A 404 6.07 -19.23 10.95
N LEU A 405 7.16 -19.43 10.21
CA LEU A 405 7.51 -20.71 9.57
C LEU A 405 8.00 -21.78 10.55
N GLU A 406 8.20 -21.43 11.80
CA GLU A 406 8.40 -22.34 12.91
C GLU A 406 7.16 -23.20 13.21
N ASP A 407 5.96 -22.74 12.84
CA ASP A 407 4.76 -23.56 12.82
C ASP A 407 4.82 -24.56 11.66
N GLN A 408 4.82 -25.85 12.00
CA GLN A 408 4.96 -26.93 11.03
C GLN A 408 3.85 -26.92 9.97
N LYS A 409 2.60 -26.62 10.37
CA LYS A 409 1.46 -26.59 9.44
C LYS A 409 1.62 -25.43 8.46
N LYS A 410 2.03 -24.25 8.93
CA LYS A 410 2.28 -23.10 8.08
C LYS A 410 3.43 -23.34 7.11
N PHE A 411 4.52 -23.96 7.58
CA PHE A 411 5.64 -24.32 6.74
C PHE A 411 5.24 -25.30 5.61
N GLU A 412 4.51 -26.37 5.94
CA GLU A 412 4.04 -27.35 4.93
C GLU A 412 3.06 -26.70 3.95
N SER A 413 2.24 -25.77 4.40
CA SER A 413 1.32 -25.02 3.55
C SER A 413 2.06 -24.08 2.59
N LEU A 414 3.12 -23.40 3.06
CA LEU A 414 3.98 -22.60 2.18
C LEU A 414 4.64 -23.48 1.10
N LYS A 415 5.17 -24.62 1.49
CA LYS A 415 5.76 -25.59 0.56
C LYS A 415 4.74 -26.11 -0.46
N TYR A 416 3.52 -26.39 -0.02
CA TYR A 416 2.40 -26.78 -0.88
C TYR A 416 2.12 -25.71 -1.95
N TRP A 417 1.98 -24.44 -1.56
CA TRP A 417 1.72 -23.35 -2.47
C TRP A 417 2.89 -23.07 -3.42
N ILE A 418 4.12 -23.09 -2.94
CA ILE A 418 5.33 -22.94 -3.80
C ILE A 418 5.36 -24.02 -4.87
N ASN A 419 5.05 -25.28 -4.52
CA ASN A 419 5.01 -26.38 -5.50
C ASN A 419 3.95 -26.16 -6.58
N ILE A 420 2.77 -25.66 -6.22
CA ILE A 420 1.72 -25.30 -7.20
C ILE A 420 2.20 -24.18 -8.11
N TRP A 421 2.74 -23.11 -7.54
CA TRP A 421 3.22 -21.96 -8.30
C TRP A 421 4.37 -22.29 -9.24
N ASP A 422 5.32 -23.10 -8.78
CA ASP A 422 6.42 -23.57 -9.62
C ASP A 422 5.93 -24.45 -10.77
N LYS A 423 5.01 -25.38 -10.51
CA LYS A 423 4.37 -26.22 -11.53
C LYS A 423 3.63 -25.35 -12.58
N ASN A 424 3.05 -24.24 -12.17
CA ASN A 424 2.36 -23.28 -13.03
C ASN A 424 3.32 -22.22 -13.64
N GLY A 425 4.64 -22.33 -13.39
CA GLY A 425 5.67 -21.56 -14.09
C GLY A 425 6.21 -20.33 -13.37
N ALA A 426 5.93 -20.15 -12.07
CA ALA A 426 6.46 -19.02 -11.30
C ALA A 426 7.99 -19.05 -11.18
N LYS A 427 8.58 -20.26 -11.04
CA LYS A 427 10.03 -20.47 -10.83
C LYS A 427 10.54 -19.71 -9.62
N ILE A 428 10.03 -20.07 -8.44
CA ILE A 428 10.46 -19.50 -7.17
C ILE A 428 11.87 -20.00 -6.85
N ASP A 429 12.82 -19.07 -6.69
CA ASP A 429 14.22 -19.39 -6.43
C ASP A 429 14.47 -19.65 -4.95
N GLY A 430 13.80 -18.94 -4.05
CA GLY A 430 14.08 -19.01 -2.63
C GLY A 430 12.90 -18.75 -1.70
N ILE A 431 13.16 -18.98 -0.41
CA ILE A 431 12.29 -18.64 0.71
C ILE A 431 13.00 -17.60 1.57
N ASN A 432 12.34 -16.48 1.82
CA ASN A 432 12.78 -15.46 2.75
C ASN A 432 12.03 -15.63 4.08
N ALA A 433 12.63 -16.36 5.03
CA ALA A 433 12.05 -16.59 6.35
C ALA A 433 12.25 -15.36 7.23
N LYS A 434 11.16 -14.71 7.60
CA LYS A 434 11.18 -13.58 8.55
C LYS A 434 11.28 -14.12 9.97
N LEU A 435 12.37 -13.81 10.67
CA LEU A 435 12.66 -14.31 12.01
C LEU A 435 12.51 -13.20 13.07
N ASN A 436 11.43 -13.28 13.84
CA ASN A 436 11.24 -12.51 15.06
C ASN A 436 11.32 -13.48 16.24
N LEU A 437 12.54 -13.71 16.75
CA LEU A 437 12.80 -14.69 17.81
C LEU A 437 12.74 -14.06 19.20
N THR A 438 12.66 -14.92 20.20
CA THR A 438 12.74 -14.53 21.61
C THR A 438 13.70 -15.48 22.32
N TYR A 439 14.66 -14.91 23.04
CA TYR A 439 15.42 -15.62 24.05
C TYR A 439 14.66 -15.60 25.38
N SER A 440 14.60 -16.71 26.09
CA SER A 440 13.97 -16.79 27.41
C SER A 440 14.99 -17.21 28.46
N GLU A 441 15.03 -16.55 29.62
CA GLU A 441 15.79 -17.00 30.78
C GLU A 441 15.23 -18.29 31.37
N ASP A 442 13.92 -18.57 31.19
CA ASP A 442 13.36 -19.88 31.54
C ASP A 442 13.95 -20.96 30.66
N LYS A 443 14.69 -21.85 31.28
CA LYS A 443 15.44 -22.89 30.56
C LYS A 443 14.54 -23.82 29.74
N ALA A 444 13.37 -24.17 30.23
CA ALA A 444 12.50 -25.10 29.51
C ALA A 444 11.93 -24.45 28.24
N THR A 445 11.53 -23.19 28.34
CA THR A 445 11.09 -22.38 27.21
C THR A 445 12.22 -22.20 26.19
N GLN A 446 13.44 -21.88 26.66
CA GLN A 446 14.58 -21.68 25.77
C GLN A 446 14.98 -22.98 25.04
N ASP A 447 14.98 -24.13 25.74
CA ASP A 447 15.26 -25.42 25.12
C ASP A 447 14.22 -25.75 24.04
N ALA A 448 12.94 -25.42 24.27
CA ALA A 448 11.88 -25.57 23.26
C ALA A 448 12.07 -24.63 22.07
N ASN A 449 12.43 -23.35 22.30
CA ASN A 449 12.75 -22.39 21.24
C ASN A 449 13.91 -22.88 20.35
N VAL A 450 14.97 -23.41 20.98
CA VAL A 450 16.13 -23.99 20.27
C VAL A 450 15.72 -25.21 19.43
N ALA A 451 14.90 -26.12 19.98
CA ALA A 451 14.41 -27.29 19.26
C ALA A 451 13.56 -26.90 18.04
N THR A 452 12.66 -25.94 18.20
CA THR A 452 11.80 -25.39 17.15
C THR A 452 12.61 -24.74 16.04
N LEU A 453 13.60 -23.91 16.40
CA LEU A 453 14.51 -23.26 15.43
C LEU A 453 15.32 -24.29 14.64
N ASN A 454 15.85 -25.31 15.31
CA ASN A 454 16.60 -26.38 14.64
C ASN A 454 15.73 -27.12 13.63
N LYS A 455 14.49 -27.41 13.99
CA LYS A 455 13.52 -28.04 13.10
C LYS A 455 13.16 -27.17 11.91
N LEU A 456 13.00 -25.84 12.12
CA LEU A 456 12.79 -24.89 11.04
C LEU A 456 13.92 -24.94 10.03
N PHE A 457 15.18 -24.88 10.46
CA PHE A 457 16.32 -24.91 9.53
C PHE A 457 16.46 -26.25 8.80
N GLU A 458 16.17 -27.37 9.43
CA GLU A 458 16.10 -28.68 8.77
C GLU A 458 15.00 -28.71 7.70
N ASN A 459 13.84 -28.19 8.02
CA ASN A 459 12.72 -28.09 7.11
C ASN A 459 13.04 -27.18 5.90
N LEU A 460 13.64 -26.00 6.14
CA LEU A 460 14.06 -25.06 5.10
C LEU A 460 15.14 -25.71 4.19
N ALA A 461 16.15 -26.34 4.76
CA ALA A 461 17.20 -27.05 4.00
C ALA A 461 16.62 -28.14 3.08
N ALA A 462 15.62 -28.90 3.57
CA ALA A 462 14.97 -29.95 2.82
C ALA A 462 14.17 -29.45 1.60
N THR A 463 13.87 -28.15 1.49
CA THR A 463 13.19 -27.59 0.32
C THR A 463 14.08 -27.55 -0.93
N GLY A 464 15.40 -27.54 -0.78
CA GLY A 464 16.37 -27.33 -1.85
C GLY A 464 16.35 -25.92 -2.46
N LYS A 465 15.55 -25.01 -1.92
CA LYS A 465 15.47 -23.59 -2.32
C LYS A 465 16.62 -22.78 -1.72
N LEU A 466 16.86 -21.59 -2.26
CA LEU A 466 17.70 -20.60 -1.61
C LEU A 466 16.99 -20.12 -0.32
N ILE A 467 17.75 -20.01 0.77
CA ILE A 467 17.21 -19.61 2.07
C ILE A 467 17.84 -18.28 2.48
N ARG A 468 17.00 -17.28 2.66
CA ARG A 468 17.31 -15.99 3.24
C ARG A 468 16.61 -15.87 4.60
N LEU A 469 17.29 -15.35 5.57
CA LEU A 469 16.69 -14.92 6.83
C LEU A 469 16.53 -13.40 6.79
N SER A 470 15.36 -12.88 7.18
CA SER A 470 15.12 -11.44 7.28
C SER A 470 14.35 -11.07 8.55
N ASN A 471 14.23 -9.80 8.83
CA ASN A 471 13.72 -9.29 10.10
C ASN A 471 14.40 -9.96 11.31
N PHE A 472 15.68 -10.34 11.14
CA PHE A 472 16.39 -11.13 12.13
C PHE A 472 16.68 -10.30 13.38
N ASP A 473 15.72 -10.36 14.31
CA ASP A 473 15.80 -9.75 15.63
C ASP A 473 15.47 -10.78 16.69
N ILE A 474 16.09 -10.67 17.85
CA ILE A 474 15.85 -11.51 19.01
C ILE A 474 15.53 -10.63 20.20
N LYS A 475 14.33 -10.77 20.75
CA LYS A 475 13.91 -10.13 21.99
C LYS A 475 14.41 -10.92 23.18
N TYR A 476 14.47 -10.27 24.34
CA TYR A 476 14.85 -10.90 25.60
C TYR A 476 13.67 -10.96 26.55
N GLN A 477 13.43 -12.15 27.12
CA GLN A 477 12.46 -12.37 28.20
C GLN A 477 13.18 -12.88 29.45
N ASP A 478 12.77 -12.33 30.61
CA ASP A 478 13.22 -12.81 31.90
C ASP A 478 12.63 -14.19 32.27
N ALA A 479 12.98 -14.70 33.45
CA ALA A 479 12.52 -16.00 33.91
C ALA A 479 11.00 -16.09 34.14
N GLU A 480 10.33 -14.97 34.34
CA GLU A 480 8.89 -14.82 34.48
C GLU A 480 8.18 -14.66 33.14
N GLY A 481 8.90 -14.56 32.04
CA GLY A 481 8.40 -14.37 30.67
C GLY A 481 8.08 -12.92 30.32
N ALA A 482 8.50 -11.93 31.11
CA ALA A 482 8.34 -10.53 30.79
C ALA A 482 9.44 -10.04 29.84
N ASN A 483 9.07 -9.20 28.86
CA ASN A 483 10.04 -8.61 27.95
C ASN A 483 10.93 -7.60 28.69
N VAL A 484 12.25 -7.71 28.51
CA VAL A 484 13.24 -6.79 29.06
C VAL A 484 13.57 -5.73 28.01
N SER A 485 13.42 -4.45 28.38
CA SER A 485 13.70 -3.34 27.48
C SER A 485 15.20 -3.09 27.27
N ALA A 486 15.56 -2.36 26.22
CA ALA A 486 16.93 -1.96 25.95
C ALA A 486 17.54 -1.07 27.05
N SER A 487 16.71 -0.33 27.80
CA SER A 487 17.14 0.50 28.94
C SER A 487 17.35 -0.31 30.21
N ASP A 488 16.75 -1.47 30.34
CA ASP A 488 16.72 -2.26 31.59
C ASP A 488 17.58 -3.52 31.53
N ILE A 489 18.02 -3.92 30.32
CA ILE A 489 18.85 -5.12 30.14
C ILE A 489 20.21 -4.96 30.81
N LYS A 490 20.59 -5.97 31.59
CA LYS A 490 21.89 -6.04 32.29
C LYS A 490 22.96 -6.64 31.38
N ASP A 491 24.24 -6.37 31.67
CA ASP A 491 25.35 -6.89 30.87
C ASP A 491 25.34 -8.41 30.73
N ALA A 492 25.05 -9.15 31.82
CA ALA A 492 24.94 -10.60 31.77
C ALA A 492 23.80 -11.09 30.86
N GLN A 493 22.64 -10.40 30.87
CA GLN A 493 21.49 -10.69 30.01
C GLN A 493 21.82 -10.37 28.56
N ARG A 494 22.52 -9.27 28.31
CA ARG A 494 22.97 -8.89 26.96
C ARG A 494 23.98 -9.90 26.41
N GLN A 495 24.84 -10.49 27.27
CA GLN A 495 25.72 -11.57 26.83
C GLN A 495 24.95 -12.85 26.49
N GLN A 496 23.95 -13.24 27.28
CA GLN A 496 23.07 -14.39 26.96
C GLN A 496 22.32 -14.20 25.63
N LEU A 497 21.83 -12.99 25.38
CA LEU A 497 21.18 -12.63 24.12
C LEU A 497 22.19 -12.74 22.97
N ALA A 498 23.40 -12.22 23.14
CA ALA A 498 24.48 -12.30 22.16
C ALA A 498 24.87 -13.75 21.84
N ASP A 499 24.98 -14.60 22.85
CA ASP A 499 25.26 -16.03 22.67
C ASP A 499 24.16 -16.74 21.87
N TYR A 500 22.90 -16.35 22.08
CA TYR A 500 21.81 -16.90 21.30
C TYR A 500 21.80 -16.41 19.84
N TYR A 501 22.16 -15.16 19.58
CA TYR A 501 22.40 -14.68 18.21
C TYR A 501 23.49 -15.51 17.51
N ALA A 502 24.61 -15.74 18.18
CA ALA A 502 25.68 -16.57 17.64
C ALA A 502 25.21 -17.99 17.36
N TYR A 503 24.40 -18.59 18.24
CA TYR A 503 23.83 -19.91 18.06
C TYR A 503 22.94 -19.96 16.79
N VAL A 504 22.05 -18.99 16.60
CA VAL A 504 21.15 -18.93 15.43
C VAL A 504 21.96 -18.84 14.14
N ILE A 505 22.95 -17.95 14.08
CA ILE A 505 23.81 -17.76 12.90
C ILE A 505 24.59 -19.07 12.59
N LYS A 506 25.23 -19.67 13.59
CA LYS A 506 25.96 -20.94 13.42
C LYS A 506 25.03 -22.08 12.99
N SER A 507 23.81 -22.14 13.53
CA SER A 507 22.81 -23.14 13.14
C SER A 507 22.39 -22.97 11.68
N TYR A 508 22.15 -21.74 11.22
CA TYR A 508 21.87 -21.44 9.81
C TYR A 508 23.05 -21.87 8.92
N MET A 509 24.28 -21.46 9.26
CA MET A 509 25.48 -21.75 8.47
C MET A 509 25.80 -23.24 8.39
N THR A 510 25.44 -24.03 9.40
CA THR A 510 25.72 -25.48 9.44
C THR A 510 24.58 -26.33 8.86
N LYS A 511 23.32 -25.92 9.03
CA LYS A 511 22.17 -26.74 8.61
C LYS A 511 21.70 -26.45 7.19
N ILE A 512 21.81 -25.19 6.73
CA ILE A 512 21.49 -24.84 5.35
C ILE A 512 22.70 -25.16 4.46
N PRO A 513 22.56 -25.92 3.38
CA PRO A 513 23.66 -26.18 2.45
C PRO A 513 24.29 -24.88 1.93
N HIS A 514 25.61 -24.84 1.79
CA HIS A 514 26.35 -23.61 1.46
C HIS A 514 25.88 -22.96 0.15
N ASP A 515 25.53 -23.78 -0.85
CA ASP A 515 24.99 -23.31 -2.14
C ASP A 515 23.55 -22.78 -2.04
N LYS A 516 22.89 -23.01 -0.91
CA LYS A 516 21.52 -22.54 -0.62
C LYS A 516 21.44 -21.37 0.35
N GLN A 517 22.56 -20.95 0.91
CA GLN A 517 22.62 -19.80 1.83
C GLN A 517 22.55 -18.49 1.04
N ALA A 518 21.38 -17.85 1.04
CA ALA A 518 21.17 -16.59 0.31
C ALA A 518 21.41 -15.33 1.16
N GLY A 519 21.50 -15.48 2.48
CA GLY A 519 21.87 -14.37 3.34
C GLY A 519 21.10 -14.29 4.67
N ILE A 520 21.61 -13.40 5.51
CA ILE A 520 21.01 -13.03 6.81
C ILE A 520 20.84 -11.51 6.82
N CYS A 521 19.60 -11.04 6.99
CA CYS A 521 19.28 -9.61 7.04
C CYS A 521 18.81 -9.22 8.45
N LYS A 522 19.60 -8.40 9.11
CA LYS A 522 19.29 -7.82 10.41
C LYS A 522 18.09 -6.89 10.31
N GLY A 523 17.11 -7.05 11.19
CA GLY A 523 15.90 -6.23 11.22
C GLY A 523 16.19 -4.81 11.71
N ASN A 524 16.74 -4.69 12.90
CA ASN A 524 17.15 -3.41 13.50
C ASN A 524 18.64 -3.44 13.79
N MET A 525 19.42 -2.54 13.21
CA MET A 525 20.87 -2.47 13.46
C MET A 525 21.17 -1.97 14.86
N ALA A 526 20.45 -0.96 15.33
CA ALA A 526 20.58 -0.44 16.69
C ALA A 526 19.40 -0.89 17.56
N ASP A 527 19.60 -0.82 18.87
CA ASP A 527 18.54 -1.05 19.85
C ASP A 527 17.34 -0.13 19.57
N THR A 528 16.15 -0.69 19.75
CA THR A 528 14.88 0.03 19.76
C THR A 528 14.38 0.16 21.20
N SER A 529 13.09 -0.01 21.48
CA SER A 529 12.61 -0.30 22.84
C SER A 529 13.12 -1.66 23.35
N ASP A 530 13.39 -2.58 22.42
CA ASP A 530 13.95 -3.91 22.70
C ASP A 530 15.48 -3.92 22.45
N PRO A 531 16.25 -4.76 23.17
CA PRO A 531 17.72 -4.82 23.07
C PRO A 531 18.20 -5.64 21.87
N VAL A 532 17.63 -5.39 20.69
CA VAL A 532 17.83 -6.21 19.49
C VAL A 532 19.10 -5.86 18.70
N GLY A 533 19.69 -4.70 18.95
CA GLY A 533 20.71 -4.10 18.08
C GLY A 533 22.12 -4.69 18.24
N LEU A 534 22.90 -4.59 17.15
CA LEU A 534 24.35 -4.71 17.21
C LEU A 534 24.98 -3.51 17.93
N TRP A 535 24.27 -2.38 17.90
CA TRP A 535 24.63 -1.15 18.60
C TRP A 535 23.54 -0.78 19.60
N ALA A 536 23.96 -0.34 20.78
CA ALA A 536 23.15 0.41 21.71
C ALA A 536 23.20 1.89 21.34
N VAL A 537 22.10 2.61 21.58
CA VAL A 537 22.07 4.07 21.39
C VAL A 537 22.26 4.75 22.73
N ASP A 538 23.36 5.50 22.89
CA ASP A 538 23.57 6.28 24.11
C ASP A 538 22.44 7.31 24.28
N SER A 539 21.87 7.35 25.47
CA SER A 539 20.67 8.18 25.74
C SER A 539 20.96 9.68 25.69
N LYS A 540 22.22 10.09 25.95
CA LYS A 540 22.65 11.49 26.03
C LYS A 540 23.29 11.98 24.73
N SER A 541 24.33 11.29 24.25
CA SER A 541 25.05 11.70 23.04
C SER A 541 24.35 11.30 21.76
N LYS A 542 23.46 10.28 21.80
CA LYS A 542 22.84 9.62 20.64
C LYS A 542 23.83 8.82 19.78
N ASP A 543 25.03 8.63 20.25
CA ASP A 543 26.05 7.82 19.58
C ASP A 543 25.66 6.33 19.61
N TRP A 544 26.14 5.62 18.62
CA TRP A 544 25.97 4.17 18.51
C TRP A 544 27.20 3.46 19.10
N VAL A 545 27.00 2.69 20.17
CA VAL A 545 28.05 1.92 20.86
C VAL A 545 27.86 0.44 20.57
N ARG A 546 28.90 -0.24 20.11
CA ARG A 546 28.86 -1.68 19.82
C ARG A 546 28.50 -2.49 21.05
N THR A 547 27.60 -3.46 20.88
CA THR A 547 27.15 -4.36 21.96
C THR A 547 27.86 -5.72 21.90
N ALA A 548 27.63 -6.57 22.90
CA ALA A 548 28.05 -7.98 22.86
C ALA A 548 27.48 -8.72 21.63
N THR A 549 26.29 -8.31 21.13
CA THR A 549 25.71 -8.87 19.92
C THR A 549 26.54 -8.60 18.66
N TYR A 550 27.20 -7.42 18.58
CA TYR A 550 28.13 -7.14 17.48
C TYR A 550 29.29 -8.15 17.48
N LYS A 551 29.88 -8.39 18.64
CA LYS A 551 30.97 -9.38 18.80
C LYS A 551 30.47 -10.79 18.45
N ALA A 552 29.28 -11.15 18.90
CA ALA A 552 28.68 -12.46 18.63
C ALA A 552 28.48 -12.74 17.13
N PHE A 553 28.08 -11.71 16.37
CA PHE A 553 28.01 -11.79 14.90
C PHE A 553 29.40 -12.04 14.29
N CYS A 554 30.42 -11.29 14.72
CA CYS A 554 31.80 -11.47 14.24
C CYS A 554 32.32 -12.89 14.51
N ASP A 555 32.16 -13.38 15.72
CA ASP A 555 32.61 -14.71 16.13
C ASP A 555 31.86 -15.82 15.36
N ALA A 556 30.56 -15.72 15.27
CA ALA A 556 29.75 -16.72 14.58
C ALA A 556 30.05 -16.80 13.07
N LEU A 557 30.24 -15.65 12.40
CA LEU A 557 30.56 -15.58 10.98
C LEU A 557 31.98 -16.02 10.65
N SER A 558 32.95 -15.88 11.60
CA SER A 558 34.32 -16.38 11.45
C SER A 558 34.46 -17.87 11.72
N GLY A 559 33.40 -18.54 12.21
CA GLY A 559 33.44 -19.95 12.60
C GLY A 559 34.06 -20.23 13.95
N GLN A 560 34.21 -19.20 14.79
CA GLN A 560 34.77 -19.31 16.17
C GLN A 560 33.70 -19.65 17.22
#